data_d3a83bbab16832a8db8581a1c3fb7f0b
#
_entry.id   d3a83bbab16832a8db8581a1c3fb7f0b
#
_cell.length_a   1.000
_cell.length_b   1.000
_cell.length_c   1.000
_cell.angle_alpha   90.00
_cell.angle_beta   90.00
_cell.angle_gamma   90.00
#
_symmetry.space_group_name_H-M   'P 1'
#
loop_
_entity.id
_entity.type
_entity.pdbx_description
1 polymer ?
#
loop_
_entity_poly.entity_id
_entity_poly.type
_entity_poly.pdbx_seq_one_letter_code
_entity_poly.pdbx_strand_id
1 'polypeptide(L)'
;GRFHFFIGRYDFISYANQAEIFHRAAEKGIGTAVFKIRAGNQQKDFPDLEKEGLTLPQAATRWALSNPDVCSVCAAMTNFDQIKEYCGAVGKKLGQAEIEMLQRYADAVYDKYCRNCGICESACPDRVAVADINRYAMYFKYYGREKDSMKLYASIPREQTAFRCGDCAGNCDAACPYGRKVREELIEAHRMLI
;
A
#
# COMPACT_ATOMS: atom_id res chain seq x y z
N GLY A 1 -15.41 20.66 -17.09
CA GLY A 1 -14.17 20.09 -16.56
C GLY A 1 -13.34 19.42 -17.64
N ARG A 2 -12.05 19.19 -17.38
CA ARG A 2 -11.15 18.53 -18.36
C ARG A 2 -11.21 17.00 -18.27
N PHE A 3 -11.73 16.45 -17.17
CA PHE A 3 -11.75 15.04 -16.89
C PHE A 3 -13.17 14.61 -16.52
N HIS A 4 -13.56 13.42 -16.99
CA HIS A 4 -14.85 12.80 -16.68
C HIS A 4 -14.71 11.64 -15.72
N PHE A 5 -13.48 11.19 -15.46
CA PHE A 5 -13.18 10.05 -14.63
C PHE A 5 -11.85 10.24 -13.89
N PHE A 6 -11.81 9.78 -12.64
CA PHE A 6 -10.63 9.83 -11.78
C PHE A 6 -10.37 8.45 -11.17
N ILE A 7 -9.12 7.98 -11.23
CA ILE A 7 -8.69 6.78 -10.54
C ILE A 7 -7.67 7.18 -9.47
N GLY A 8 -7.94 6.81 -8.22
CA GLY A 8 -7.08 7.14 -7.10
C GLY A 8 -6.81 5.96 -6.17
N ARG A 9 -5.70 6.05 -5.43
CA ARG A 9 -5.46 5.14 -4.32
C ARG A 9 -6.46 5.42 -3.21
N TYR A 10 -7.03 4.36 -2.61
CA TYR A 10 -7.91 4.47 -1.46
C TYR A 10 -7.80 3.20 -0.63
N ASP A 11 -7.35 3.31 0.60
CA ASP A 11 -7.19 2.19 1.52
C ASP A 11 -7.59 2.59 2.94
N PHE A 12 -8.00 1.61 3.73
CA PHE A 12 -8.54 1.79 5.08
C PHE A 12 -7.50 2.22 6.13
N ILE A 13 -6.20 2.28 5.79
CA ILE A 13 -5.15 2.79 6.69
C ILE A 13 -4.87 4.28 6.45
N SER A 14 -4.97 4.71 5.18
CA SER A 14 -4.54 6.06 4.74
C SER A 14 -5.69 6.91 4.22
N TYR A 15 -6.94 6.56 4.51
CA TYR A 15 -8.14 7.07 3.83
C TYR A 15 -8.51 8.53 4.14
N ALA A 16 -8.14 9.07 5.28
CA ALA A 16 -8.67 10.36 5.75
C ALA A 16 -8.49 11.50 4.73
N ASN A 17 -7.26 11.68 4.21
CA ASN A 17 -6.98 12.70 3.21
C ASN A 17 -7.45 12.30 1.79
N GLN A 18 -7.67 11.02 1.56
CA GLN A 18 -8.07 10.50 0.26
C GLN A 18 -9.58 10.64 0.05
N ALA A 19 -10.39 10.45 1.09
CA ALA A 19 -11.84 10.55 1.03
C ALA A 19 -12.30 11.92 0.50
N GLU A 20 -11.68 13.00 0.94
CA GLU A 20 -11.97 14.36 0.49
C GLU A 20 -11.78 14.55 -1.02
N ILE A 21 -10.76 13.89 -1.60
CA ILE A 21 -10.50 13.97 -3.05
C ILE A 21 -11.64 13.33 -3.83
N PHE A 22 -12.14 12.17 -3.37
CA PHE A 22 -13.28 11.48 -4.00
C PHE A 22 -14.56 12.29 -3.85
N HIS A 23 -14.82 12.85 -2.68
CA HIS A 23 -15.96 13.74 -2.44
C HIS A 23 -15.97 14.93 -3.41
N ARG A 24 -14.86 15.64 -3.54
CA ARG A 24 -14.72 16.77 -4.47
C ARG A 24 -14.84 16.37 -5.94
N ALA A 25 -14.48 15.14 -6.29
CA ALA A 25 -14.69 14.61 -7.64
C ALA A 25 -16.18 14.36 -7.89
N ALA A 26 -16.87 13.74 -6.94
CA ALA A 26 -18.31 13.45 -7.02
C ALA A 26 -19.16 14.73 -7.12
N GLU A 27 -18.85 15.77 -6.32
CA GLU A 27 -19.51 17.08 -6.42
C GLU A 27 -19.42 17.74 -7.82
N LYS A 28 -18.37 17.39 -8.57
CA LYS A 28 -18.16 17.89 -9.95
C LYS A 28 -18.72 16.93 -11.02
N GLY A 29 -19.44 15.89 -10.65
CA GLY A 29 -19.95 14.89 -11.56
C GLY A 29 -18.86 14.05 -12.22
N ILE A 30 -17.68 13.93 -11.60
CA ILE A 30 -16.57 13.11 -12.09
C ILE A 30 -16.72 11.70 -11.52
N GLY A 31 -16.80 10.69 -12.38
CA GLY A 31 -16.82 9.29 -11.99
C GLY A 31 -15.51 8.89 -11.30
N THR A 32 -15.57 8.01 -10.29
CA THR A 32 -14.42 7.62 -9.49
C THR A 32 -14.17 6.13 -9.48
N ALA A 33 -12.92 5.72 -9.49
CA ALA A 33 -12.52 4.35 -9.17
C ALA A 33 -11.31 4.36 -8.24
N VAL A 34 -11.19 3.29 -7.46
CA VAL A 34 -10.13 3.16 -6.47
C VAL A 34 -9.26 1.93 -6.73
N PHE A 35 -7.99 2.01 -6.37
CA PHE A 35 -7.04 0.90 -6.42
C PHE A 35 -6.19 0.84 -5.14
N LYS A 36 -5.40 -0.23 -4.95
CA LYS A 36 -4.56 -0.49 -3.78
C LYS A 36 -5.32 -0.53 -2.45
N ILE A 37 -6.54 -0.99 -2.48
CA ILE A 37 -7.45 -1.06 -1.32
C ILE A 37 -6.94 -1.93 -0.16
N ARG A 38 -5.96 -2.84 -0.38
CA ARG A 38 -5.44 -3.78 0.62
C ARG A 38 -4.25 -3.26 1.42
N ALA A 39 -3.89 -1.99 1.28
CA ALA A 39 -2.81 -1.39 2.06
C ALA A 39 -1.50 -2.22 2.10
N GLY A 40 -0.94 -2.54 0.93
CA GLY A 40 0.40 -3.10 0.78
C GLY A 40 0.51 -4.61 0.62
N ASN A 41 -0.52 -5.39 0.80
CA ASN A 41 -0.51 -6.86 0.62
C ASN A 41 0.33 -7.65 1.65
N GLN A 42 0.48 -7.11 2.87
CA GLN A 42 1.24 -7.73 3.97
C GLN A 42 0.44 -8.77 4.78
N GLN A 43 -0.81 -9.10 4.39
CA GLN A 43 -1.66 -10.06 5.10
C GLN A 43 -1.02 -11.44 5.25
N LYS A 44 -0.06 -11.80 4.39
CA LYS A 44 0.68 -13.08 4.50
C LYS A 44 1.48 -13.20 5.81
N ASP A 45 1.83 -12.07 6.43
CA ASP A 45 2.55 -12.03 7.70
C ASP A 45 1.60 -12.23 8.91
N PHE A 46 0.29 -12.35 8.65
CA PHE A 46 -0.76 -12.45 9.67
C PHE A 46 -1.75 -13.59 9.34
N PRO A 47 -1.33 -14.85 9.43
CA PRO A 47 -2.15 -16.01 9.03
C PRO A 47 -3.46 -16.15 9.83
N ASP A 48 -3.48 -15.67 11.08
CA ASP A 48 -4.65 -15.75 11.95
C ASP A 48 -5.66 -14.60 11.74
N LEU A 49 -5.37 -13.71 10.79
CA LEU A 49 -6.23 -12.56 10.50
C LEU A 49 -7.51 -12.99 9.80
N GLU A 50 -7.38 -13.87 8.83
CA GLU A 50 -8.47 -14.36 7.98
C GLU A 50 -9.09 -15.63 8.57
N LYS A 51 -10.41 -15.76 8.42
CA LYS A 51 -11.19 -16.95 8.78
C LYS A 51 -12.02 -17.36 7.58
N GLU A 52 -12.56 -18.58 7.61
CA GLU A 52 -13.46 -19.06 6.58
C GLU A 52 -14.64 -18.08 6.39
N GLY A 53 -14.83 -17.62 5.15
CA GLY A 53 -15.85 -16.63 4.78
C GLY A 53 -15.56 -15.19 5.17
N LEU A 54 -14.38 -14.90 5.79
CA LEU A 54 -13.96 -13.56 6.19
C LEU A 54 -12.53 -13.32 5.70
N THR A 55 -12.38 -12.76 4.50
CA THR A 55 -11.09 -12.50 3.87
C THR A 55 -10.80 -11.01 3.76
N LEU A 56 -9.52 -10.64 3.84
CA LEU A 56 -9.07 -9.25 3.73
C LEU A 56 -9.46 -8.61 2.39
N PRO A 57 -9.32 -9.28 1.22
CA PRO A 57 -9.75 -8.73 -0.06
C PRO A 57 -11.24 -8.39 -0.10
N GLN A 58 -12.11 -9.25 0.44
CA GLN A 58 -13.56 -8.99 0.49
C GLN A 58 -13.88 -7.83 1.43
N ALA A 59 -13.34 -7.83 2.64
CA ALA A 59 -13.55 -6.77 3.61
C ALA A 59 -13.06 -5.42 3.10
N ALA A 60 -11.84 -5.35 2.53
CA ALA A 60 -11.30 -4.13 1.96
C ALA A 60 -12.12 -3.61 0.77
N THR A 61 -12.67 -4.52 -0.06
CA THR A 61 -13.56 -4.15 -1.17
C THR A 61 -14.87 -3.55 -0.65
N ARG A 62 -15.51 -4.18 0.34
CA ARG A 62 -16.76 -3.67 0.94
C ARG A 62 -16.51 -2.35 1.66
N TRP A 63 -15.37 -2.23 2.34
CA TRP A 63 -14.97 -0.98 2.97
C TRP A 63 -14.82 0.14 1.94
N ALA A 64 -14.12 -0.08 0.84
CA ALA A 64 -13.94 0.92 -0.20
C ALA A 64 -15.27 1.33 -0.85
N LEU A 65 -16.15 0.37 -1.13
CA LEU A 65 -17.48 0.60 -1.71
C LEU A 65 -18.51 1.13 -0.69
N SER A 66 -18.21 1.16 0.59
CA SER A 66 -19.07 1.83 1.58
C SER A 66 -19.00 3.35 1.52
N ASN A 67 -17.98 3.91 0.88
CA ASN A 67 -17.91 5.32 0.56
C ASN A 67 -18.81 5.61 -0.66
N PRO A 68 -19.87 6.44 -0.51
CA PRO A 68 -20.80 6.72 -1.62
C PRO A 68 -20.18 7.43 -2.80
N ASP A 69 -19.04 8.08 -2.60
CA ASP A 69 -18.29 8.81 -3.63
C ASP A 69 -17.33 7.89 -4.43
N VAL A 70 -17.30 6.60 -4.13
CA VAL A 70 -16.52 5.58 -4.83
C VAL A 70 -17.42 4.75 -5.72
N CYS A 71 -17.30 4.90 -7.04
CA CYS A 71 -18.14 4.19 -8.00
C CYS A 71 -17.65 2.77 -8.31
N SER A 72 -16.34 2.51 -8.23
CA SER A 72 -15.76 1.24 -8.64
C SER A 72 -14.42 0.94 -7.93
N VAL A 73 -14.10 -0.35 -7.84
CA VAL A 73 -12.82 -0.86 -7.33
C VAL A 73 -12.05 -1.56 -8.45
N CYS A 74 -10.81 -1.14 -8.67
CA CYS A 74 -9.86 -1.80 -9.56
C CYS A 74 -8.96 -2.74 -8.74
N ALA A 75 -9.22 -4.04 -8.80
CA ALA A 75 -8.41 -5.06 -8.14
C ALA A 75 -7.57 -5.83 -9.16
N ALA A 76 -6.29 -6.06 -8.84
CA ALA A 76 -5.47 -6.98 -9.62
C ALA A 76 -5.84 -8.42 -9.28
N MET A 77 -6.11 -9.22 -10.31
CA MET A 77 -6.47 -10.62 -10.21
C MET A 77 -5.53 -11.43 -11.11
N THR A 78 -4.92 -12.47 -10.56
CA THR A 78 -3.95 -13.33 -11.25
C THR A 78 -4.45 -14.76 -11.43
N ASN A 79 -5.58 -15.10 -10.83
CA ASN A 79 -6.25 -16.40 -10.97
C ASN A 79 -7.77 -16.26 -10.84
N PHE A 80 -8.51 -17.32 -11.21
CA PHE A 80 -9.98 -17.35 -11.23
C PHE A 80 -10.62 -17.29 -9.83
N ASP A 81 -9.94 -17.78 -8.80
CA ASP A 81 -10.48 -17.77 -7.44
C ASP A 81 -10.53 -16.34 -6.89
N GLN A 82 -9.54 -15.51 -7.23
CA GLN A 82 -9.57 -14.08 -6.91
C GLN A 82 -10.73 -13.36 -7.59
N ILE A 83 -11.12 -13.75 -8.83
CA ILE A 83 -12.31 -13.18 -9.47
C ILE A 83 -13.56 -13.48 -8.62
N LYS A 84 -13.75 -14.75 -8.22
CA LYS A 84 -14.88 -15.16 -7.37
C LYS A 84 -14.88 -14.42 -6.04
N GLU A 85 -13.68 -14.28 -5.42
CA GLU A 85 -13.51 -13.59 -4.15
C GLU A 85 -13.95 -12.12 -4.24
N TYR A 86 -13.41 -11.36 -5.18
CA TYR A 86 -13.75 -9.94 -5.32
C TYR A 86 -15.20 -9.72 -5.76
N CYS A 87 -15.71 -10.50 -6.73
CA CYS A 87 -17.11 -10.43 -7.14
C CYS A 87 -18.06 -10.80 -5.99
N GLY A 88 -17.68 -11.74 -5.13
CA GLY A 88 -18.44 -12.11 -3.94
C GLY A 88 -18.55 -11.03 -2.87
N ALA A 89 -17.74 -9.99 -2.95
CA ALA A 89 -17.81 -8.83 -2.06
C ALA A 89 -18.88 -7.80 -2.50
N VAL A 90 -19.15 -7.71 -3.81
CA VAL A 90 -20.03 -6.67 -4.39
C VAL A 90 -21.49 -6.87 -3.96
N GLY A 91 -22.18 -5.76 -3.69
CA GLY A 91 -23.59 -5.77 -3.28
C GLY A 91 -23.83 -6.19 -1.83
N LYS A 92 -22.80 -6.52 -1.08
CA LYS A 92 -22.90 -6.85 0.35
C LYS A 92 -22.46 -5.66 1.20
N LYS A 93 -23.13 -5.45 2.33
CA LYS A 93 -22.74 -4.42 3.30
C LYS A 93 -21.51 -4.86 4.09
N LEU A 94 -20.67 -3.90 4.45
CA LEU A 94 -19.56 -4.10 5.37
C LEU A 94 -20.09 -4.47 6.77
N GLY A 95 -19.67 -5.61 7.29
CA GLY A 95 -20.09 -6.13 8.59
C GLY A 95 -19.13 -5.74 9.71
N GLN A 96 -19.59 -5.86 10.96
CA GLN A 96 -18.79 -5.52 12.14
C GLN A 96 -17.50 -6.38 12.24
N ALA A 97 -17.59 -7.68 11.97
CA ALA A 97 -16.42 -8.57 11.98
C ALA A 97 -15.35 -8.18 10.94
N GLU A 98 -15.78 -7.64 9.80
CA GLU A 98 -14.88 -7.13 8.77
C GLU A 98 -14.20 -5.83 9.20
N ILE A 99 -14.93 -4.93 9.84
CA ILE A 99 -14.38 -3.68 10.40
C ILE A 99 -13.31 -4.02 11.44
N GLU A 100 -13.59 -4.92 12.36
CA GLU A 100 -12.65 -5.37 13.39
C GLU A 100 -11.40 -6.04 12.79
N MET A 101 -11.57 -6.86 11.75
CA MET A 101 -10.45 -7.46 11.04
C MET A 101 -9.60 -6.40 10.35
N LEU A 102 -10.20 -5.44 9.65
CA LEU A 102 -9.49 -4.35 8.99
C LEU A 102 -8.74 -3.48 10.00
N GLN A 103 -9.33 -3.20 11.16
CA GLN A 103 -8.69 -2.44 12.23
C GLN A 103 -7.49 -3.18 12.79
N ARG A 104 -7.63 -4.47 13.12
CA ARG A 104 -6.53 -5.31 13.62
C ARG A 104 -5.37 -5.35 12.61
N TYR A 105 -5.67 -5.48 11.33
CA TYR A 105 -4.64 -5.43 10.29
C TYR A 105 -3.99 -4.05 10.21
N ALA A 106 -4.79 -2.97 10.23
CA ALA A 106 -4.28 -1.61 10.19
C ALA A 106 -3.29 -1.34 11.34
N ASP A 107 -3.65 -1.73 12.56
CA ASP A 107 -2.81 -1.57 13.75
C ASP A 107 -1.50 -2.37 13.63
N ALA A 108 -1.58 -3.62 13.14
CA ALA A 108 -0.44 -4.51 12.98
C ALA A 108 0.58 -4.05 11.93
N VAL A 109 0.16 -3.29 10.92
CA VAL A 109 1.01 -2.81 9.82
C VAL A 109 1.26 -1.31 9.83
N TYR A 110 0.76 -0.58 10.83
CA TYR A 110 0.78 0.88 10.85
C TYR A 110 2.18 1.45 10.65
N ASP A 111 3.14 0.94 11.38
CA ASP A 111 4.56 1.32 11.35
C ASP A 111 5.39 0.52 10.33
N LYS A 112 4.80 -0.47 9.64
CA LYS A 112 5.46 -1.32 8.64
C LYS A 112 5.10 -0.96 7.21
N TYR A 113 3.94 -0.33 7.01
CA TYR A 113 3.43 -0.02 5.68
C TYR A 113 3.89 1.35 5.18
N CYS A 114 4.70 1.36 4.11
CA CYS A 114 5.15 2.60 3.46
C CYS A 114 4.01 3.24 2.64
N ARG A 115 3.64 4.49 2.98
CA ARG A 115 2.62 5.27 2.25
C ARG A 115 3.18 6.02 1.03
N ASN A 116 4.48 5.87 0.73
CA ASN A 116 5.16 6.56 -0.38
C ASN A 116 4.98 8.09 -0.37
N CYS A 117 5.00 8.71 0.80
CA CYS A 117 4.84 10.16 0.94
C CYS A 117 6.10 10.96 0.59
N GLY A 118 7.28 10.34 0.48
CA GLY A 118 8.55 10.96 0.10
C GLY A 118 9.25 11.77 1.19
N ILE A 119 8.64 11.99 2.36
CA ILE A 119 9.22 12.85 3.44
C ILE A 119 10.60 12.36 3.87
N CYS A 120 10.79 11.05 4.01
CA CYS A 120 12.07 10.46 4.39
C CYS A 120 13.17 10.64 3.32
N GLU A 121 12.83 10.72 2.03
CA GLU A 121 13.78 11.03 0.96
C GLU A 121 14.33 12.45 1.07
N SER A 122 13.44 13.41 1.35
CA SER A 122 13.85 14.81 1.53
C SER A 122 14.78 15.00 2.73
N ALA A 123 14.70 14.15 3.75
CA ALA A 123 15.57 14.18 4.92
C ALA A 123 16.88 13.39 4.75
N CYS A 124 17.04 12.65 3.65
CA CYS A 124 18.23 11.83 3.42
C CYS A 124 19.37 12.66 2.85
N PRO A 125 20.53 12.80 3.56
CA PRO A 125 21.68 13.55 3.07
C PRO A 125 22.33 12.92 1.83
N ASP A 126 22.25 11.59 1.71
CA ASP A 126 22.82 10.83 0.60
C ASP A 126 21.83 10.69 -0.58
N ARG A 127 20.61 11.27 -0.48
CA ARG A 127 19.58 11.21 -1.53
C ARG A 127 19.23 9.79 -1.98
N VAL A 128 19.21 8.86 -1.03
CA VAL A 128 18.82 7.48 -1.29
C VAL A 128 17.38 7.46 -1.82
N ALA A 129 17.11 6.66 -2.86
CA ALA A 129 15.79 6.51 -3.47
C ALA A 129 14.86 5.65 -2.57
N VAL A 130 14.54 6.17 -1.38
CA VAL A 130 13.86 5.43 -0.30
C VAL A 130 12.53 4.86 -0.74
N ALA A 131 11.71 5.65 -1.45
CA ALA A 131 10.37 5.22 -1.87
C ALA A 131 10.44 4.08 -2.90
N ASP A 132 11.37 4.17 -3.85
CA ASP A 132 11.56 3.14 -4.87
C ASP A 132 12.12 1.84 -4.28
N ILE A 133 13.14 1.95 -3.41
CA ILE A 133 13.73 0.79 -2.73
C ILE A 133 12.68 0.06 -1.89
N ASN A 134 11.88 0.78 -1.10
CA ASN A 134 10.78 0.19 -0.33
C ASN A 134 9.73 -0.48 -1.23
N ARG A 135 9.43 0.10 -2.40
CA ARG A 135 8.51 -0.48 -3.37
C ARG A 135 9.07 -1.77 -3.96
N TYR A 136 10.35 -1.79 -4.33
CA TYR A 136 10.98 -2.99 -4.89
C TYR A 136 11.10 -4.11 -3.85
N ALA A 137 11.42 -3.77 -2.60
CA ALA A 137 11.38 -4.71 -1.48
C ALA A 137 9.97 -5.31 -1.26
N MET A 138 8.93 -4.49 -1.37
CA MET A 138 7.54 -4.96 -1.30
C MET A 138 7.21 -5.91 -2.47
N TYR A 139 7.64 -5.59 -3.69
CA TYR A 139 7.41 -6.47 -4.85
C TYR A 139 8.14 -7.80 -4.69
N PHE A 140 9.36 -7.78 -4.15
CA PHE A 140 10.12 -8.98 -3.84
C PHE A 140 9.40 -9.84 -2.79
N LYS A 141 9.07 -9.27 -1.64
CA LYS A 141 8.52 -10.01 -0.49
C LYS A 141 7.08 -10.53 -0.71
N TYR A 142 6.22 -9.71 -1.33
CA TYR A 142 4.78 -9.95 -1.30
C TYR A 142 4.13 -10.21 -2.66
N TYR A 143 4.82 -9.95 -3.78
CA TYR A 143 4.22 -10.05 -5.11
C TYR A 143 4.85 -11.15 -5.98
N GLY A 144 5.85 -11.89 -5.49
CA GLY A 144 6.53 -12.94 -6.25
C GLY A 144 7.30 -12.40 -7.47
N ARG A 145 7.82 -11.15 -7.35
CA ARG A 145 8.52 -10.47 -8.45
C ARG A 145 10.01 -10.26 -8.12
N GLU A 146 10.65 -11.30 -7.61
CA GLU A 146 12.02 -11.24 -7.11
C GLU A 146 12.99 -10.73 -8.17
N LYS A 147 13.01 -11.40 -9.33
CA LYS A 147 13.94 -11.06 -10.44
C LYS A 147 13.71 -9.64 -10.98
N ASP A 148 12.45 -9.21 -11.10
CA ASP A 148 12.11 -7.87 -11.56
C ASP A 148 12.55 -6.82 -10.54
N SER A 149 12.34 -7.10 -9.26
CA SER A 149 12.72 -6.21 -8.16
C SER A 149 14.24 -6.00 -8.10
N MET A 150 15.02 -7.08 -8.26
CA MET A 150 16.49 -7.01 -8.34
C MET A 150 16.95 -6.20 -9.55
N LYS A 151 16.34 -6.39 -10.74
CA LYS A 151 16.64 -5.60 -11.94
C LYS A 151 16.34 -4.11 -11.73
N LEU A 152 15.17 -3.79 -11.14
CA LEU A 152 14.79 -2.43 -10.84
C LEU A 152 15.75 -1.79 -9.84
N TYR A 153 16.17 -2.52 -8.82
CA TYR A 153 17.15 -2.03 -7.86
C TYR A 153 18.52 -1.79 -8.50
N ALA A 154 18.98 -2.71 -9.36
CA ALA A 154 20.23 -2.57 -10.10
C ALA A 154 20.22 -1.38 -11.09
N SER A 155 19.05 -0.88 -11.49
CA SER A 155 18.91 0.32 -12.34
C SER A 155 19.01 1.63 -11.57
N ILE A 156 18.96 1.61 -10.23
CA ILE A 156 19.16 2.81 -9.40
C ILE A 156 20.65 3.20 -9.46
N PRO A 157 21.00 4.48 -9.67
CA PRO A 157 22.37 4.95 -9.53
C PRO A 157 22.98 4.53 -8.19
N ARG A 158 24.20 4.01 -8.21
CA ARG A 158 24.84 3.43 -7.02
C ARG A 158 24.80 4.35 -5.80
N GLU A 159 25.01 5.64 -5.99
CA GLU A 159 24.97 6.66 -4.95
C GLU A 159 23.60 6.86 -4.32
N GLN A 160 22.53 6.45 -5.01
CA GLN A 160 21.14 6.52 -4.54
C GLN A 160 20.63 5.16 -3.99
N THR A 161 21.45 4.12 -4.04
CA THR A 161 21.10 2.84 -3.42
C THR A 161 21.31 2.88 -1.90
N ALA A 162 20.82 1.86 -1.20
CA ALA A 162 20.93 1.80 0.26
C ALA A 162 22.30 1.31 0.78
N PHE A 163 23.36 1.25 -0.05
CA PHE A 163 24.66 0.74 0.37
C PHE A 163 25.32 1.55 1.50
N ARG A 164 25.01 2.86 1.60
CA ARG A 164 25.51 3.74 2.67
C ARG A 164 24.66 3.74 3.95
N CYS A 165 23.49 3.14 3.92
CA CYS A 165 22.56 3.18 5.05
C CYS A 165 23.13 2.51 6.31
N GLY A 166 24.09 1.60 6.18
CA GLY A 166 24.78 0.97 7.30
C GLY A 166 25.48 1.94 8.25
N ASP A 167 26.09 2.99 7.69
CA ASP A 167 26.94 3.93 8.43
C ASP A 167 26.27 5.30 8.67
N CYS A 168 24.99 5.47 8.28
CA CYS A 168 24.31 6.75 8.41
C CYS A 168 23.58 6.92 9.75
N ALA A 169 23.26 8.18 10.10
CA ALA A 169 22.59 8.54 11.35
C ALA A 169 21.07 8.18 11.38
N GLY A 170 20.47 7.76 10.24
CA GLY A 170 19.05 7.38 10.20
C GLY A 170 18.07 8.56 10.19
N ASN A 171 18.41 9.69 9.57
CA ASN A 171 17.53 10.86 9.48
C ASN A 171 16.16 10.51 8.90
N CYS A 172 16.08 9.48 8.05
CA CYS A 172 14.84 8.98 7.47
C CYS A 172 13.88 8.38 8.51
N ASP A 173 14.39 7.78 9.59
CA ASP A 173 13.57 7.25 10.69
C ASP A 173 12.88 8.40 11.44
N ALA A 174 13.66 9.42 11.83
CA ALA A 174 13.14 10.60 12.52
C ALA A 174 12.14 11.39 11.66
N ALA A 175 12.34 11.40 10.34
CA ALA A 175 11.45 12.11 9.42
C ALA A 175 10.18 11.33 9.05
N CYS A 176 10.10 10.03 9.35
CA CYS A 176 8.93 9.23 8.99
C CYS A 176 7.73 9.56 9.88
N PRO A 177 6.62 10.13 9.36
CA PRO A 177 5.47 10.50 10.17
C PRO A 177 4.69 9.29 10.72
N TYR A 178 5.06 8.08 10.29
CA TYR A 178 4.42 6.83 10.67
C TYR A 178 5.29 5.97 11.60
N GLY A 179 6.40 6.51 12.10
CA GLY A 179 7.28 5.82 13.05
C GLY A 179 8.00 4.58 12.49
N ARG A 180 8.16 4.49 11.15
CA ARG A 180 8.83 3.34 10.53
C ARG A 180 10.34 3.37 10.80
N LYS A 181 10.93 2.20 10.93
CA LYS A 181 12.39 1.99 10.99
C LYS A 181 12.98 1.94 9.58
N VAL A 182 12.90 3.07 8.88
CA VAL A 182 13.21 3.17 7.44
C VAL A 182 14.64 2.75 7.14
N ARG A 183 15.61 3.15 7.99
CA ARG A 183 17.01 2.78 7.82
C ARG A 183 17.23 1.27 7.88
N GLU A 184 16.67 0.60 8.89
CA GLU A 184 16.77 -0.86 9.04
C GLU A 184 16.17 -1.57 7.83
N GLU A 185 15.00 -1.12 7.39
CA GLU A 185 14.31 -1.67 6.22
C GLU A 185 15.09 -1.48 4.91
N LEU A 186 15.77 -0.34 4.75
CA LEU A 186 16.63 -0.08 3.60
C LEU A 186 17.87 -0.99 3.59
N ILE A 187 18.48 -1.23 4.74
CA ILE A 187 19.63 -2.16 4.88
C ILE A 187 19.19 -3.58 4.52
N GLU A 188 18.03 -4.02 5.01
CA GLU A 188 17.47 -5.33 4.68
C GLU A 188 17.16 -5.43 3.18
N ALA A 189 16.50 -4.39 2.62
CA ALA A 189 16.18 -4.31 1.21
C ALA A 189 17.44 -4.39 0.33
N HIS A 190 18.52 -3.69 0.71
CA HIS A 190 19.79 -3.75 0.00
C HIS A 190 20.33 -5.18 -0.07
N ARG A 191 20.38 -5.88 1.07
CA ARG A 191 20.87 -7.28 1.12
C ARG A 191 20.04 -8.25 0.31
N MET A 192 18.75 -7.97 0.20
CA MET A 192 17.80 -8.83 -0.51
C MET A 192 17.79 -8.59 -2.03
N LEU A 193 18.06 -7.35 -2.46
CA LEU A 193 17.89 -6.90 -3.86
C LEU A 193 19.20 -6.86 -4.67
N ILE A 194 20.35 -7.12 -4.03
CA ILE A 194 21.66 -7.24 -4.72
C ILE A 194 21.89 -8.61 -5.29
#